data_2e3124706219afaa11cd34153dc16fd9
#
_entry.id   2e3124706219afaa11cd34153dc16fd9
#
_cell.length_a   1.000
_cell.length_b   1.000
_cell.length_c   1.000
_cell.angle_alpha   90.00
_cell.angle_beta   90.00
_cell.angle_gamma   90.00
#
_symmetry.space_group_name_H-M   'P 1'
#
loop_
_entity.id
_entity.type
_entity.pdbx_description
1 polymer ?
#
loop_
_entity_poly.entity_id
_entity_poly.type
_entity_poly.pdbx_seq_one_letter_code
_entity_poly.pdbx_strand_id
1 'polypeptide(L)'
;MRIVVALGGNALLKRGERMTIEAQRTNVRIAAVALADLARDHQIIIAHGNGPQVGLLALQSASYAPELPTPLDVLGAETEGMIGYLIEQELMNAMPPGTRIATLLSRVEVDVNDPAFTSPTKPIGPVYTAEEAKIVRAEHLWSMVSESTGGLRRVVPSPAPLAILGLDAIRLLVDAQITVICAGGGGIPVVRGETGKMEGVEAVIDKDRTSALLAQMLAADALLMLTDVAGVFRDFGTPDQALIAHITPPELDQMVFEAGSMGPKIAAACAFVRAGGALAGIGRLSDARAIFEGRAGTRVLADAKNKQHKKQAKTMSKPTSMSIGVAVTD
;
A
#
# COMPACT_ATOMS: atom_id res chain seq x y z
N MET A 1 4.97 9.02 17.07
CA MET A 1 5.31 9.18 15.65
C MET A 1 4.12 8.76 14.82
N ARG A 2 3.98 9.29 13.59
CA ARG A 2 2.93 8.92 12.64
C ARG A 2 3.48 7.87 11.67
N ILE A 3 2.84 6.72 11.59
CA ILE A 3 3.32 5.58 10.80
C ILE A 3 2.21 5.13 9.85
N VAL A 4 2.48 5.10 8.55
CA VAL A 4 1.61 4.42 7.58
C VAL A 4 2.03 2.96 7.50
N VAL A 5 1.06 2.06 7.63
CA VAL A 5 1.27 0.60 7.57
C VAL A 5 0.52 0.03 6.37
N ALA A 6 1.24 -0.54 5.43
CA ALA A 6 0.70 -1.24 4.28
C ALA A 6 0.69 -2.76 4.52
N LEU A 7 -0.49 -3.34 4.71
CA LEU A 7 -0.66 -4.78 4.88
C LEU A 7 -0.63 -5.50 3.54
N GLY A 8 0.26 -6.46 3.36
CA GLY A 8 0.30 -7.33 2.18
C GLY A 8 -0.94 -8.20 2.04
N GLY A 9 -1.28 -8.63 0.82
CA GLY A 9 -2.38 -9.57 0.60
C GLY A 9 -2.19 -10.87 1.38
N ASN A 10 -0.96 -11.34 1.52
CA ASN A 10 -0.61 -12.53 2.30
C ASN A 10 -0.78 -12.35 3.82
N ALA A 11 -0.90 -11.11 4.31
CA ALA A 11 -1.29 -10.84 5.70
C ALA A 11 -2.78 -11.14 5.96
N LEU A 12 -3.58 -11.14 4.89
CA LEU A 12 -5.04 -11.39 4.94
C LEU A 12 -5.39 -12.80 4.47
N LEU A 13 -4.60 -13.36 3.57
CA LEU A 13 -4.77 -14.71 3.03
C LEU A 13 -3.40 -15.28 2.68
N LYS A 14 -2.99 -16.35 3.37
CA LYS A 14 -1.69 -17.01 3.11
C LYS A 14 -1.71 -17.76 1.77
N ARG A 15 -0.54 -17.96 1.19
CA ARG A 15 -0.40 -18.73 -0.05
C ARG A 15 -0.94 -20.14 0.13
N GLY A 16 -1.78 -20.61 -0.79
CA GLY A 16 -2.40 -21.94 -0.76
C GLY A 16 -3.57 -22.10 0.22
N GLU A 17 -3.90 -21.08 1.00
CA GLU A 17 -5.04 -21.08 1.91
C GLU A 17 -6.34 -20.83 1.11
N ARG A 18 -7.40 -21.58 1.44
CA ARG A 18 -8.73 -21.35 0.83
C ARG A 18 -9.25 -19.98 1.28
N MET A 19 -9.80 -19.25 0.33
CA MET A 19 -10.39 -17.93 0.61
C MET A 19 -11.77 -18.09 1.26
N THR A 20 -11.76 -18.36 2.57
CA THR A 20 -12.95 -18.35 3.41
C THR A 20 -12.92 -17.15 4.35
N ILE A 21 -14.08 -16.74 4.84
CA ILE A 21 -14.15 -15.64 5.83
C ILE A 21 -13.44 -16.00 7.12
N GLU A 22 -13.51 -17.26 7.56
CA GLU A 22 -12.83 -17.76 8.77
C GLU A 22 -11.31 -17.67 8.65
N ALA A 23 -10.75 -18.06 7.49
CA ALA A 23 -9.31 -17.94 7.23
C ALA A 23 -8.89 -16.47 7.25
N GLN A 24 -9.63 -15.61 6.56
CA GLN A 24 -9.35 -14.17 6.54
C GLN A 24 -9.44 -13.55 7.93
N ARG A 25 -10.49 -13.84 8.71
CA ARG A 25 -10.61 -13.35 10.11
C ARG A 25 -9.45 -13.81 10.97
N THR A 26 -9.03 -15.07 10.85
CA THR A 26 -7.90 -15.60 11.61
C THR A 26 -6.61 -14.85 11.30
N ASN A 27 -6.33 -14.60 10.02
CA ASN A 27 -5.14 -13.86 9.60
C ASN A 27 -5.22 -12.38 10.02
N VAL A 28 -6.38 -11.75 9.87
CA VAL A 28 -6.61 -10.35 10.31
C VAL A 28 -6.44 -10.22 11.82
N ARG A 29 -6.88 -11.20 12.63
CA ARG A 29 -6.68 -11.19 14.09
C ARG A 29 -5.20 -11.20 14.45
N ILE A 30 -4.39 -12.01 13.76
CA ILE A 30 -2.94 -12.01 13.95
C ILE A 30 -2.35 -10.63 13.59
N ALA A 31 -2.82 -10.04 12.48
CA ALA A 31 -2.42 -8.71 12.08
C ALA A 31 -2.79 -7.64 13.12
N ALA A 32 -4.02 -7.71 13.63
CA ALA A 32 -4.53 -6.75 14.61
C ALA A 32 -3.70 -6.74 15.91
N VAL A 33 -3.25 -7.89 16.39
CA VAL A 33 -2.38 -7.98 17.58
C VAL A 33 -1.05 -7.25 17.34
N ALA A 34 -0.40 -7.48 16.19
CA ALA A 34 0.86 -6.83 15.86
C ALA A 34 0.70 -5.31 15.66
N LEU A 35 -0.41 -4.88 15.04
CA LEU A 35 -0.73 -3.47 14.85
C LEU A 35 -1.09 -2.79 16.17
N ALA A 36 -1.86 -3.44 17.04
CA ALA A 36 -2.20 -2.93 18.37
C ALA A 36 -0.96 -2.71 19.23
N ASP A 37 0.03 -3.61 19.14
CA ASP A 37 1.31 -3.41 19.85
C ASP A 37 2.06 -2.17 19.34
N LEU A 38 2.14 -1.96 18.02
CA LEU A 38 2.75 -0.77 17.42
C LEU A 38 1.98 0.52 17.82
N ALA A 39 0.65 0.45 17.86
CA ALA A 39 -0.25 1.56 18.14
C ALA A 39 -0.19 2.05 19.59
N ARG A 40 0.41 1.29 20.53
CA ARG A 40 0.56 1.73 21.92
C ARG A 40 1.34 3.04 22.06
N ASP A 41 2.37 3.21 21.23
CA ASP A 41 3.31 4.35 21.31
C ASP A 41 3.28 5.23 20.08
N HIS A 42 2.54 4.83 19.03
CA HIS A 42 2.56 5.48 17.72
C HIS A 42 1.16 5.64 17.17
N GLN A 43 0.96 6.71 16.40
CA GLN A 43 -0.24 6.88 15.59
C GLN A 43 -0.09 6.07 14.31
N ILE A 44 -0.98 5.13 14.06
CA ILE A 44 -0.96 4.30 12.85
C ILE A 44 -2.09 4.65 11.89
N ILE A 45 -1.77 4.64 10.60
CA ILE A 45 -2.71 4.70 9.49
C ILE A 45 -2.52 3.41 8.68
N ILE A 46 -3.59 2.70 8.38
CA ILE A 46 -3.52 1.36 7.83
C ILE A 46 -4.07 1.36 6.41
N ALA A 47 -3.26 0.87 5.47
CA ALA A 47 -3.69 0.48 4.14
C ALA A 47 -3.55 -1.05 3.98
N HIS A 48 -4.36 -1.65 3.13
CA HIS A 48 -4.34 -3.11 2.93
C HIS A 48 -4.41 -3.48 1.45
N GLY A 49 -3.98 -4.70 1.09
CA GLY A 49 -4.20 -5.26 -0.24
C GLY A 49 -5.58 -5.93 -0.35
N ASN A 50 -6.01 -6.16 -1.60
CA ASN A 50 -7.27 -6.83 -1.91
C ASN A 50 -7.16 -7.78 -3.12
N GLY A 51 -5.99 -7.98 -3.69
CA GLY A 51 -5.81 -8.68 -4.97
C GLY A 51 -6.52 -10.03 -5.09
N PRO A 52 -6.42 -10.94 -4.13
CA PRO A 52 -7.20 -12.19 -4.15
C PRO A 52 -8.71 -11.95 -4.12
N GLN A 53 -9.18 -11.03 -3.26
CA GLN A 53 -10.59 -10.77 -3.03
C GLN A 53 -11.27 -10.11 -4.23
N VAL A 54 -10.69 -9.05 -4.79
CA VAL A 54 -11.24 -8.35 -5.96
C VAL A 54 -11.31 -9.27 -7.17
N GLY A 55 -10.33 -10.17 -7.34
CA GLY A 55 -10.35 -11.13 -8.42
C GLY A 55 -11.41 -12.22 -8.24
N LEU A 56 -11.68 -12.66 -6.99
CA LEU A 56 -12.79 -13.59 -6.72
C LEU A 56 -14.14 -12.92 -7.01
N LEU A 57 -14.36 -11.69 -6.54
CA LEU A 57 -15.58 -10.97 -6.82
C LEU A 57 -15.77 -10.71 -8.32
N ALA A 58 -14.69 -10.41 -9.04
CA ALA A 58 -14.74 -10.27 -10.49
C ALA A 58 -15.18 -11.57 -11.19
N LEU A 59 -14.69 -12.73 -10.73
CA LEU A 59 -15.10 -14.04 -11.24
C LEU A 59 -16.56 -14.33 -10.91
N GLN A 60 -17.00 -14.07 -9.68
CA GLN A 60 -18.39 -14.26 -9.27
C GLN A 60 -19.34 -13.37 -10.07
N SER A 61 -18.99 -12.09 -10.25
CA SER A 61 -19.77 -11.14 -11.05
C SER A 61 -19.87 -11.58 -12.50
N ALA A 62 -18.76 -11.97 -13.12
CA ALA A 62 -18.76 -12.45 -14.49
C ALA A 62 -19.53 -13.77 -14.67
N SER A 63 -19.56 -14.64 -13.65
CA SER A 63 -20.34 -15.88 -13.67
C SER A 63 -21.85 -15.61 -13.51
N TYR A 64 -22.22 -14.58 -12.73
CA TYR A 64 -23.62 -14.20 -12.50
C TYR A 64 -24.20 -13.41 -13.67
N ALA A 65 -23.46 -12.45 -14.21
CA ALA A 65 -23.89 -11.57 -15.30
C ALA A 65 -22.77 -11.45 -16.36
N PRO A 66 -22.58 -12.47 -17.23
CA PRO A 66 -21.49 -12.49 -18.21
C PRO A 66 -21.49 -11.29 -19.16
N GLU A 67 -22.68 -10.84 -19.56
CA GLU A 67 -22.85 -9.73 -20.50
C GLU A 67 -22.57 -8.35 -19.88
N LEU A 68 -22.70 -8.23 -18.55
CA LEU A 68 -22.53 -6.98 -17.84
C LEU A 68 -21.90 -7.21 -16.45
N PRO A 69 -20.64 -7.63 -16.40
CA PRO A 69 -19.96 -7.84 -15.11
C PRO A 69 -19.75 -6.51 -14.36
N THR A 70 -19.74 -6.57 -13.04
CA THR A 70 -19.48 -5.41 -12.20
C THR A 70 -18.09 -4.82 -12.48
N PRO A 71 -17.95 -3.51 -12.71
CA PRO A 71 -16.66 -2.87 -12.97
C PRO A 71 -15.67 -2.98 -11.81
N LEU A 72 -14.36 -2.97 -12.12
CA LEU A 72 -13.29 -3.17 -11.12
C LEU A 72 -13.23 -2.06 -10.06
N ASP A 73 -13.59 -0.84 -10.37
CA ASP A 73 -13.68 0.25 -9.39
C ASP A 73 -14.75 -0.02 -8.33
N VAL A 74 -15.92 -0.52 -8.72
CA VAL A 74 -17.00 -0.94 -7.80
C VAL A 74 -16.56 -2.14 -6.98
N LEU A 75 -16.00 -3.19 -7.61
CA LEU A 75 -15.44 -4.35 -6.89
C LEU A 75 -14.28 -3.96 -5.96
N GLY A 76 -13.51 -2.94 -6.35
CA GLY A 76 -12.52 -2.29 -5.50
C GLY A 76 -13.14 -1.72 -4.23
N ALA A 77 -14.24 -0.97 -4.36
CA ALA A 77 -14.97 -0.39 -3.23
C ALA A 77 -15.57 -1.48 -2.32
N GLU A 78 -16.17 -2.52 -2.88
CA GLU A 78 -16.71 -3.65 -2.13
C GLU A 78 -15.62 -4.35 -1.30
N THR A 79 -14.46 -4.62 -1.90
CA THR A 79 -13.35 -5.27 -1.19
C THR A 79 -12.69 -4.34 -0.17
N GLU A 80 -12.60 -3.05 -0.44
CA GLU A 80 -12.09 -2.05 0.52
C GLU A 80 -12.98 -2.01 1.76
N GLY A 81 -14.28 -1.97 1.60
CA GLY A 81 -15.25 -2.01 2.69
C GLY A 81 -15.22 -3.32 3.47
N MET A 82 -15.24 -4.46 2.78
CA MET A 82 -15.23 -5.78 3.41
C MET A 82 -13.96 -6.00 4.25
N ILE A 83 -12.79 -5.74 3.68
CA ILE A 83 -11.51 -5.97 4.36
C ILE A 83 -11.31 -4.94 5.46
N GLY A 84 -11.65 -3.67 5.20
CA GLY A 84 -11.61 -2.60 6.20
C GLY A 84 -12.44 -2.94 7.42
N TYR A 85 -13.68 -3.43 7.23
CA TYR A 85 -14.53 -3.93 8.32
C TYR A 85 -13.86 -5.04 9.13
N LEU A 86 -13.27 -6.04 8.47
CA LEU A 86 -12.60 -7.14 9.18
C LEU A 86 -11.41 -6.64 10.01
N ILE A 87 -10.60 -5.72 9.46
CA ILE A 87 -9.45 -5.13 10.17
C ILE A 87 -9.93 -4.28 11.35
N GLU A 88 -10.93 -3.42 11.15
CA GLU A 88 -11.49 -2.55 12.20
C GLU A 88 -12.02 -3.39 13.37
N GLN A 89 -12.83 -4.40 13.08
CA GLN A 89 -13.41 -5.29 14.09
C GLN A 89 -12.35 -6.00 14.94
N GLU A 90 -11.35 -6.62 14.29
CA GLU A 90 -10.33 -7.36 15.03
C GLU A 90 -9.32 -6.40 15.72
N LEU A 91 -9.11 -5.22 15.17
CA LEU A 91 -8.29 -4.20 15.81
C LEU A 91 -8.97 -3.61 17.05
N MET A 92 -10.28 -3.36 17.00
CA MET A 92 -11.07 -2.98 18.19
C MET A 92 -10.98 -4.01 19.31
N ASN A 93 -10.96 -5.31 18.95
CA ASN A 93 -10.79 -6.40 19.92
C ASN A 93 -9.39 -6.45 20.54
N ALA A 94 -8.36 -5.99 19.81
CA ALA A 94 -6.96 -6.04 20.24
C ALA A 94 -6.48 -4.77 20.94
N MET A 95 -7.15 -3.65 20.75
CA MET A 95 -6.80 -2.35 21.32
C MET A 95 -7.52 -2.06 22.66
N PRO A 96 -7.03 -1.12 23.46
CA PRO A 96 -7.71 -0.71 24.70
C PRO A 96 -9.15 -0.24 24.43
N PRO A 97 -10.10 -0.50 25.36
CA PRO A 97 -11.47 0.00 25.25
C PRO A 97 -11.50 1.52 25.05
N GLY A 98 -12.38 1.99 24.16
CA GLY A 98 -12.51 3.41 23.83
C GLY A 98 -11.53 3.91 22.75
N THR A 99 -10.67 3.05 22.20
CA THR A 99 -9.87 3.42 21.02
C THR A 99 -10.79 3.75 19.84
N ARG A 100 -10.53 4.88 19.21
CA ARG A 100 -11.30 5.34 18.05
C ARG A 100 -10.64 4.87 16.75
N ILE A 101 -11.41 4.16 15.94
CA ILE A 101 -10.99 3.64 14.64
C ILE A 101 -12.03 4.05 13.61
N ALA A 102 -11.62 4.33 12.39
CA ALA A 102 -12.52 4.63 11.29
C ALA A 102 -12.01 3.99 9.99
N THR A 103 -12.89 3.31 9.28
CA THR A 103 -12.64 2.79 7.93
C THR A 103 -13.24 3.75 6.90
N LEU A 104 -12.45 4.15 5.92
CA LEU A 104 -12.83 5.06 4.85
C LEU A 104 -12.65 4.39 3.48
N LEU A 105 -13.64 4.48 2.62
CA LEU A 105 -13.49 4.23 1.19
C LEU A 105 -12.70 5.38 0.57
N SER A 106 -11.66 5.05 -0.16
CA SER A 106 -10.69 6.03 -0.66
C SER A 106 -10.61 6.00 -2.18
N ARG A 107 -11.09 7.05 -2.84
CA ARG A 107 -10.87 7.22 -4.27
C ARG A 107 -9.46 7.75 -4.52
N VAL A 108 -8.81 7.19 -5.53
CA VAL A 108 -7.46 7.57 -5.94
C VAL A 108 -7.46 7.94 -7.41
N GLU A 109 -7.09 9.20 -7.69
CA GLU A 109 -7.02 9.73 -9.05
C GLU A 109 -5.81 9.15 -9.78
N VAL A 110 -6.01 8.72 -11.02
CA VAL A 110 -4.98 8.18 -11.92
C VAL A 110 -5.04 8.89 -13.27
N ASP A 111 -3.96 8.82 -14.04
CA ASP A 111 -3.92 9.36 -15.41
C ASP A 111 -4.60 8.39 -16.36
N VAL A 112 -5.62 8.86 -17.11
CA VAL A 112 -6.29 8.07 -18.15
C VAL A 112 -5.33 7.61 -19.26
N ASN A 113 -4.22 8.33 -19.46
CA ASN A 113 -3.19 8.04 -20.47
C ASN A 113 -2.04 7.18 -19.90
N ASP A 114 -2.14 6.68 -18.66
CA ASP A 114 -1.10 5.83 -18.09
C ASP A 114 -0.88 4.58 -18.98
N PRO A 115 0.36 4.26 -19.37
CA PRO A 115 0.68 3.09 -20.19
C PRO A 115 0.17 1.76 -19.62
N ALA A 116 -0.10 1.68 -18.32
CA ALA A 116 -0.65 0.50 -17.68
C ALA A 116 -2.01 0.07 -18.28
N PHE A 117 -2.80 1.00 -18.85
CA PHE A 117 -4.08 0.67 -19.48
C PHE A 117 -3.90 -0.13 -20.76
N THR A 118 -2.80 0.07 -21.49
CA THR A 118 -2.48 -0.69 -22.70
C THR A 118 -1.61 -1.93 -22.44
N SER A 119 -0.97 -1.99 -21.27
CA SER A 119 -0.07 -3.08 -20.88
C SER A 119 -0.37 -3.55 -19.45
N PRO A 120 -1.47 -4.31 -19.24
CA PRO A 120 -1.86 -4.80 -17.93
C PRO A 120 -0.82 -5.73 -17.33
N THR A 121 -0.43 -5.47 -16.07
CA THR A 121 0.61 -6.25 -15.36
C THR A 121 0.22 -6.65 -13.94
N LYS A 122 -0.87 -6.11 -13.37
CA LYS A 122 -1.25 -6.37 -11.97
C LYS A 122 -1.99 -7.70 -11.85
N PRO A 123 -1.41 -8.72 -11.17
CA PRO A 123 -2.11 -9.99 -10.97
C PRO A 123 -3.24 -9.83 -9.94
N ILE A 124 -4.42 -10.34 -10.27
CA ILE A 124 -5.59 -10.41 -9.37
C ILE A 124 -6.22 -11.80 -9.41
N GLY A 125 -7.03 -12.13 -8.40
CA GLY A 125 -7.79 -13.37 -8.35
C GLY A 125 -6.96 -14.62 -8.08
N PRO A 126 -7.55 -15.80 -8.32
CA PRO A 126 -6.90 -17.09 -8.12
C PRO A 126 -5.82 -17.36 -9.18
N VAL A 127 -5.00 -18.37 -8.91
CA VAL A 127 -4.11 -18.99 -9.88
C VAL A 127 -4.89 -20.11 -10.57
N TYR A 128 -4.88 -20.13 -11.89
CA TYR A 128 -5.56 -21.11 -12.74
C TYR A 128 -4.56 -22.13 -13.27
N THR A 129 -5.00 -23.38 -13.42
CA THR A 129 -4.29 -24.35 -14.26
C THR A 129 -4.33 -23.92 -15.73
N ALA A 130 -3.52 -24.55 -16.58
CA ALA A 130 -3.51 -24.23 -18.00
C ALA A 130 -4.87 -24.50 -18.66
N GLU A 131 -5.58 -25.55 -18.24
CA GLU A 131 -6.89 -25.95 -18.73
C GLU A 131 -7.96 -24.92 -18.30
N GLU A 132 -8.00 -24.58 -17.00
CA GLU A 132 -8.93 -23.58 -16.47
C GLU A 132 -8.71 -22.21 -17.13
N ALA A 133 -7.45 -21.80 -17.27
CA ALA A 133 -7.09 -20.52 -17.89
C ALA A 133 -7.53 -20.45 -19.36
N LYS A 134 -7.50 -21.57 -20.08
CA LYS A 134 -7.99 -21.64 -21.47
C LYS A 134 -9.49 -21.38 -21.54
N ILE A 135 -10.26 -21.97 -20.62
CA ILE A 135 -11.72 -21.77 -20.54
C ILE A 135 -12.02 -20.32 -20.20
N VAL A 136 -11.46 -19.81 -19.09
CA VAL A 136 -11.71 -18.45 -18.60
C VAL A 136 -11.30 -17.37 -19.61
N ARG A 137 -10.20 -17.59 -20.37
CA ARG A 137 -9.80 -16.69 -21.46
C ARG A 137 -10.82 -16.67 -22.60
N ALA A 138 -11.36 -17.82 -22.96
CA ALA A 138 -12.35 -17.91 -24.04
C ALA A 138 -13.69 -17.23 -23.66
N GLU A 139 -14.09 -17.36 -22.39
CA GLU A 139 -15.35 -16.82 -21.89
C GLU A 139 -15.28 -15.30 -21.62
N HIS A 140 -14.15 -14.78 -21.10
CA HIS A 140 -14.08 -13.42 -20.57
C HIS A 140 -13.06 -12.51 -21.28
N LEU A 141 -12.28 -13.01 -22.23
CA LEU A 141 -11.21 -12.28 -22.95
C LEU A 141 -10.15 -11.67 -22.02
N TRP A 142 -9.96 -12.25 -20.84
CA TRP A 142 -9.02 -11.73 -19.85
C TRP A 142 -7.55 -11.94 -20.23
N SER A 143 -6.73 -10.92 -20.01
CA SER A 143 -5.28 -11.04 -20.08
C SER A 143 -4.76 -11.85 -18.89
N MET A 144 -3.82 -12.77 -19.15
CA MET A 144 -3.22 -13.64 -18.13
C MET A 144 -1.72 -13.73 -18.30
N VAL A 145 -1.00 -13.87 -17.18
CA VAL A 145 0.43 -14.08 -17.11
C VAL A 145 0.75 -15.36 -16.33
N SER A 146 1.89 -15.97 -16.65
CA SER A 146 2.41 -17.11 -15.90
C SER A 146 2.95 -16.65 -14.54
N GLU A 147 2.64 -17.41 -13.49
CA GLU A 147 3.20 -17.22 -12.15
C GLU A 147 4.48 -18.04 -11.99
N SER A 148 5.44 -17.53 -11.24
CA SER A 148 6.72 -18.24 -10.97
C SER A 148 6.54 -19.57 -10.24
N THR A 149 5.43 -19.74 -9.53
CA THR A 149 5.07 -20.98 -8.82
C THR A 149 4.28 -21.97 -9.68
N GLY A 150 4.10 -21.69 -10.96
CA GLY A 150 3.27 -22.44 -11.90
C GLY A 150 1.83 -21.95 -11.95
N GLY A 151 1.16 -22.20 -13.07
CA GLY A 151 -0.20 -21.72 -13.37
C GLY A 151 -0.24 -20.34 -14.01
N LEU A 152 -1.45 -19.87 -14.26
CA LEU A 152 -1.71 -18.57 -14.88
C LEU A 152 -2.60 -17.72 -13.97
N ARG A 153 -2.45 -16.40 -14.06
CA ARG A 153 -3.25 -15.46 -13.27
C ARG A 153 -3.73 -14.30 -14.15
N ARG A 154 -4.97 -13.85 -13.92
CA ARG A 154 -5.50 -12.66 -14.58
C ARG A 154 -4.66 -11.45 -14.23
N VAL A 155 -4.36 -10.61 -15.23
CA VAL A 155 -3.74 -9.31 -15.03
C VAL A 155 -4.67 -8.20 -15.50
N VAL A 156 -4.61 -7.08 -14.77
CA VAL A 156 -5.37 -5.87 -15.02
C VAL A 156 -4.46 -4.64 -15.04
N PRO A 157 -4.92 -3.50 -15.60
CA PRO A 157 -4.18 -2.24 -15.51
C PRO A 157 -3.86 -1.86 -14.07
N SER A 158 -2.65 -1.31 -13.84
CA SER A 158 -2.23 -0.81 -12.53
C SER A 158 -1.53 0.54 -12.69
N PRO A 159 -2.30 1.60 -12.98
CA PRO A 159 -1.76 2.94 -13.19
C PRO A 159 -1.13 3.50 -11.91
N ALA A 160 -0.27 4.51 -12.07
CA ALA A 160 0.33 5.21 -10.95
C ALA A 160 -0.70 6.09 -10.22
N PRO A 161 -0.75 6.08 -8.87
CA PRO A 161 -1.61 6.98 -8.12
C PRO A 161 -1.10 8.42 -8.23
N LEU A 162 -1.96 9.38 -8.56
CA LEU A 162 -1.67 10.80 -8.63
C LEU A 162 -2.09 11.55 -7.37
N ALA A 163 -3.30 11.31 -6.90
CA ALA A 163 -3.85 11.96 -5.71
C ALA A 163 -4.84 11.06 -4.97
N ILE A 164 -4.89 11.20 -3.66
CA ILE A 164 -5.90 10.56 -2.80
C ILE A 164 -7.00 11.57 -2.56
N LEU A 165 -8.20 11.28 -3.09
CA LEU A 165 -9.33 12.18 -2.95
C LEU A 165 -9.92 12.04 -1.53
N GLY A 166 -10.29 13.18 -0.94
CA GLY A 166 -10.75 13.20 0.46
C GLY A 166 -9.60 13.12 1.49
N LEU A 167 -8.36 13.39 1.08
CA LEU A 167 -7.19 13.41 1.97
C LEU A 167 -7.40 14.33 3.17
N ASP A 168 -8.13 15.44 3.01
CA ASP A 168 -8.41 16.38 4.11
C ASP A 168 -9.27 15.75 5.21
N ALA A 169 -10.23 14.88 4.84
CA ALA A 169 -11.00 14.10 5.82
C ALA A 169 -10.09 13.08 6.54
N ILE A 170 -9.22 12.39 5.81
CA ILE A 170 -8.24 11.48 6.41
C ILE A 170 -7.34 12.25 7.40
N ARG A 171 -6.83 13.42 6.99
CA ARG A 171 -5.96 14.26 7.84
C ARG A 171 -6.68 14.72 9.10
N LEU A 172 -7.93 15.17 8.97
CA LEU A 172 -8.76 15.60 10.11
C LEU A 172 -8.90 14.48 11.15
N LEU A 173 -9.20 13.26 10.71
CA LEU A 173 -9.34 12.11 11.61
C LEU A 173 -7.99 11.74 12.26
N VAL A 174 -6.92 11.73 11.47
CA VAL A 174 -5.56 11.45 11.95
C VAL A 174 -5.14 12.51 12.99
N ASP A 175 -5.37 13.79 12.73
CA ASP A 175 -5.04 14.88 13.68
C ASP A 175 -5.89 14.82 14.95
N ALA A 176 -7.12 14.27 14.87
CA ALA A 176 -7.96 13.94 16.01
C ALA A 176 -7.57 12.65 16.75
N GLN A 177 -6.41 12.07 16.45
CA GLN A 177 -5.90 10.83 17.06
C GLN A 177 -6.82 9.61 16.84
N ILE A 178 -7.46 9.54 15.69
CA ILE A 178 -8.26 8.40 15.26
C ILE A 178 -7.34 7.49 14.42
N THR A 179 -7.33 6.20 14.69
CA THR A 179 -6.70 5.21 13.81
C THR A 179 -7.53 5.10 12.54
N VAL A 180 -6.93 5.38 11.38
CA VAL A 180 -7.65 5.38 10.10
C VAL A 180 -7.24 4.19 9.26
N ILE A 181 -8.21 3.45 8.75
CA ILE A 181 -8.04 2.40 7.73
C ILE A 181 -8.52 3.02 6.41
N CYS A 182 -7.64 3.15 5.42
CA CYS A 182 -7.95 3.80 4.14
C CYS A 182 -7.04 3.31 3.02
N ALA A 183 -7.31 3.71 1.80
CA ALA A 183 -6.57 3.33 0.61
C ALA A 183 -6.43 1.80 0.43
N GLY A 184 -7.47 1.06 0.82
CA GLY A 184 -7.56 -0.39 0.66
C GLY A 184 -7.50 -0.80 -0.81
N GLY A 185 -6.76 -1.88 -1.11
CA GLY A 185 -6.53 -2.30 -2.49
C GLY A 185 -5.69 -1.35 -3.35
N GLY A 186 -5.19 -0.25 -2.76
CA GLY A 186 -4.56 0.86 -3.45
C GLY A 186 -5.53 2.02 -3.71
N GLY A 187 -6.75 1.92 -3.23
CA GLY A 187 -7.86 2.84 -3.43
C GLY A 187 -8.69 2.55 -4.67
N ILE A 188 -9.88 3.13 -4.73
CA ILE A 188 -10.83 3.03 -5.84
C ILE A 188 -10.30 3.91 -6.99
N PRO A 189 -9.93 3.31 -8.14
CA PRO A 189 -9.34 4.07 -9.24
C PRO A 189 -10.37 4.95 -9.94
N VAL A 190 -10.05 6.23 -10.07
CA VAL A 190 -10.89 7.20 -10.77
C VAL A 190 -10.03 8.10 -11.67
N VAL A 191 -10.60 8.56 -12.77
CA VAL A 191 -10.02 9.57 -13.65
C VAL A 191 -10.84 10.83 -13.62
N ARG A 192 -10.21 11.96 -13.90
CA ARG A 192 -10.88 13.24 -14.09
C ARG A 192 -11.13 13.46 -15.57
N GLY A 193 -12.38 13.44 -15.98
CA GLY A 193 -12.80 13.75 -17.35
C GLY A 193 -12.60 15.24 -17.68
N GLU A 194 -12.72 15.58 -18.96
CA GLU A 194 -12.55 16.94 -19.49
C GLU A 194 -13.44 17.99 -18.81
N THR A 195 -14.65 17.61 -18.39
CA THR A 195 -15.59 18.48 -17.67
C THR A 195 -15.32 18.59 -16.16
N GLY A 196 -14.24 17.96 -15.66
CA GLY A 196 -13.92 17.89 -14.23
C GLY A 196 -14.70 16.81 -13.46
N LYS A 197 -15.61 16.07 -14.10
CA LYS A 197 -16.31 14.94 -13.49
C LYS A 197 -15.35 13.80 -13.22
N MET A 198 -15.57 13.11 -12.10
CA MET A 198 -14.80 11.92 -11.72
C MET A 198 -15.54 10.66 -12.20
N GLU A 199 -14.83 9.77 -12.85
CA GLU A 199 -15.36 8.52 -13.38
C GLU A 199 -14.48 7.36 -12.91
N GLY A 200 -15.10 6.23 -12.51
CA GLY A 200 -14.40 5.00 -12.18
C GLY A 200 -13.77 4.37 -13.41
N VAL A 201 -12.68 3.63 -13.25
CA VAL A 201 -11.98 2.97 -14.35
C VAL A 201 -11.63 1.51 -14.05
N GLU A 202 -11.53 0.70 -15.11
CA GLU A 202 -11.15 -0.72 -15.07
C GLU A 202 -9.66 -0.89 -14.72
N ALA A 203 -9.31 -0.74 -13.44
CA ALA A 203 -7.94 -0.84 -12.96
C ALA A 203 -7.88 -1.32 -11.50
N VAL A 204 -6.71 -1.77 -11.06
CA VAL A 204 -6.38 -2.01 -9.64
C VAL A 204 -5.04 -1.38 -9.34
N ILE A 205 -5.06 -0.32 -8.54
CA ILE A 205 -3.85 0.44 -8.19
C ILE A 205 -2.94 -0.40 -7.28
N ASP A 206 -1.64 -0.17 -7.34
CA ASP A 206 -0.72 -0.85 -6.44
C ASP A 206 -0.74 -0.21 -5.04
N LYS A 207 -1.12 -1.00 -4.02
CA LYS A 207 -1.25 -0.49 -2.64
C LYS A 207 0.05 0.06 -2.07
N ASP A 208 1.22 -0.50 -2.45
CA ASP A 208 2.49 -0.05 -1.90
C ASP A 208 2.83 1.35 -2.45
N ARG A 209 2.51 1.62 -3.74
CA ARG A 209 2.61 2.95 -4.33
C ARG A 209 1.65 3.94 -3.68
N THR A 210 0.37 3.56 -3.49
CA THR A 210 -0.60 4.44 -2.83
C THR A 210 -0.25 4.67 -1.36
N SER A 211 0.27 3.66 -0.65
CA SER A 211 0.71 3.81 0.73
C SER A 211 1.91 4.77 0.87
N ALA A 212 2.83 4.75 -0.10
CA ALA A 212 3.93 5.71 -0.14
C ALA A 212 3.43 7.14 -0.39
N LEU A 213 2.48 7.32 -1.33
CA LEU A 213 1.83 8.59 -1.58
C LEU A 213 1.08 9.10 -0.34
N LEU A 214 0.29 8.24 0.31
CA LEU A 214 -0.43 8.55 1.56
C LEU A 214 0.54 9.00 2.66
N ALA A 215 1.63 8.27 2.85
CA ALA A 215 2.65 8.58 3.85
C ALA A 215 3.31 9.95 3.59
N GLN A 216 3.59 10.26 2.32
CA GLN A 216 4.12 11.58 1.92
C GLN A 216 3.11 12.69 2.20
N MET A 217 1.87 12.52 1.77
CA MET A 217 0.81 13.54 1.89
C MET A 217 0.40 13.80 3.35
N LEU A 218 0.52 12.81 4.22
CA LEU A 218 0.28 12.93 5.67
C LEU A 218 1.53 13.33 6.45
N ALA A 219 2.66 13.57 5.78
CA ALA A 219 3.96 13.83 6.41
C ALA A 219 4.28 12.79 7.50
N ALA A 220 4.04 11.49 7.19
CA ALA A 220 4.32 10.41 8.12
C ALA A 220 5.82 10.28 8.39
N ASP A 221 6.17 9.90 9.61
CA ASP A 221 7.55 9.66 10.02
C ASP A 221 8.11 8.37 9.44
N ALA A 222 7.23 7.35 9.25
CA ALA A 222 7.61 6.06 8.71
C ALA A 222 6.53 5.44 7.82
N LEU A 223 6.99 4.58 6.89
CA LEU A 223 6.16 3.70 6.07
C LEU A 223 6.58 2.25 6.36
N LEU A 224 5.68 1.41 6.85
CA LEU A 224 5.93 -0.01 7.05
C LEU A 224 5.14 -0.83 6.02
N MET A 225 5.83 -1.64 5.24
CA MET A 225 5.24 -2.58 4.27
C MET A 225 5.37 -4.00 4.82
N LEU A 226 4.28 -4.49 5.39
CA LEU A 226 4.24 -5.76 6.08
C LEU A 226 3.78 -6.89 5.15
N THR A 227 4.52 -7.99 5.15
CA THR A 227 4.37 -9.11 4.22
C THR A 227 4.65 -10.45 4.94
N ASP A 228 4.81 -11.53 4.18
CA ASP A 228 5.12 -12.89 4.69
C ASP A 228 6.62 -13.22 4.74
N VAL A 229 7.47 -12.38 4.14
CA VAL A 229 8.93 -12.59 4.14
C VAL A 229 9.62 -11.71 5.17
N ALA A 230 10.79 -12.15 5.65
CA ALA A 230 11.53 -11.47 6.71
C ALA A 230 12.05 -10.07 6.31
N GLY A 231 12.20 -9.80 5.03
CA GLY A 231 12.69 -8.53 4.50
C GLY A 231 13.23 -8.69 3.07
N VAL A 232 14.11 -7.79 2.67
CA VAL A 232 14.83 -7.84 1.40
C VAL A 232 16.10 -8.66 1.58
N PHE A 233 16.35 -9.58 0.67
CA PHE A 233 17.53 -10.43 0.70
C PHE A 233 18.45 -10.11 -0.48
N ARG A 234 19.74 -10.22 -0.23
CA ARG A 234 20.74 -10.40 -1.28
C ARG A 234 20.74 -11.87 -1.66
N ASP A 235 20.96 -12.19 -2.93
CA ASP A 235 21.06 -13.55 -3.47
C ASP A 235 19.89 -14.47 -3.04
N PHE A 236 18.68 -13.93 -3.10
CA PHE A 236 17.45 -14.62 -2.66
C PHE A 236 17.26 -15.95 -3.38
N GLY A 237 16.93 -17.00 -2.62
CA GLY A 237 16.70 -18.34 -3.15
C GLY A 237 17.98 -19.16 -3.39
N THR A 238 19.17 -18.63 -3.05
CA THR A 238 20.44 -19.32 -3.11
C THR A 238 20.95 -19.70 -1.71
N PRO A 239 21.95 -20.60 -1.57
CA PRO A 239 22.58 -20.88 -0.28
C PRO A 239 23.24 -19.66 0.38
N ASP A 240 23.65 -18.68 -0.43
CA ASP A 240 24.33 -17.46 0.04
C ASP A 240 23.37 -16.32 0.35
N GLN A 241 22.05 -16.58 0.36
CA GLN A 241 21.07 -15.55 0.65
C GLN A 241 21.30 -14.90 2.03
N ALA A 242 21.30 -13.57 2.06
CA ALA A 242 21.52 -12.81 3.28
C ALA A 242 20.48 -11.67 3.41
N LEU A 243 19.86 -11.56 4.60
CA LEU A 243 18.94 -10.48 4.90
C LEU A 243 19.68 -9.13 4.94
N ILE A 244 19.16 -8.15 4.24
CA ILE A 244 19.67 -6.78 4.24
C ILE A 244 18.96 -6.02 5.36
N ALA A 245 19.64 -5.79 6.49
CA ALA A 245 19.04 -5.09 7.63
C ALA A 245 18.84 -3.58 7.35
N HIS A 246 19.82 -2.93 6.72
CA HIS A 246 19.81 -1.51 6.39
C HIS A 246 20.32 -1.28 4.99
N ILE A 247 19.66 -0.38 4.25
CA ILE A 247 20.03 -0.03 2.88
C ILE A 247 19.53 1.38 2.54
N THR A 248 20.16 2.02 1.59
CA THR A 248 19.76 3.33 1.07
C THR A 248 19.13 3.19 -0.32
N PRO A 249 18.29 4.17 -0.76
CA PRO A 249 17.74 4.15 -2.11
C PRO A 249 18.78 4.04 -3.24
N PRO A 250 19.95 4.73 -3.20
CA PRO A 250 20.98 4.55 -4.23
C PRO A 250 21.57 3.15 -4.29
N GLU A 251 21.70 2.45 -3.16
CA GLU A 251 22.18 1.05 -3.13
C GLU A 251 21.11 0.11 -3.70
N LEU A 252 19.82 0.35 -3.41
CA LEU A 252 18.71 -0.43 -3.98
C LEU A 252 18.59 -0.27 -5.50
N ASP A 253 18.92 0.92 -6.05
CA ASP A 253 18.89 1.16 -7.50
C ASP A 253 19.94 0.31 -8.26
N GLN A 254 21.00 -0.14 -7.59
CA GLN A 254 22.04 -0.99 -8.17
C GLN A 254 21.69 -2.48 -8.13
N MET A 255 20.60 -2.84 -7.44
CA MET A 255 20.16 -4.23 -7.31
C MET A 255 19.09 -4.56 -8.33
N VAL A 256 19.15 -5.75 -8.89
CA VAL A 256 18.10 -6.28 -9.77
C VAL A 256 17.15 -7.14 -8.92
N PHE A 257 15.86 -6.81 -8.98
CA PHE A 257 14.82 -7.58 -8.34
C PHE A 257 13.95 -8.24 -9.40
N GLU A 258 13.67 -9.52 -9.21
CA GLU A 258 12.75 -10.23 -10.08
C GLU A 258 11.37 -9.57 -10.09
N ALA A 259 10.69 -9.66 -11.22
CA ALA A 259 9.31 -9.23 -11.36
C ALA A 259 8.42 -10.05 -10.42
N GLY A 260 7.96 -9.42 -9.35
CA GLY A 260 7.15 -10.05 -8.31
C GLY A 260 6.66 -9.06 -7.27
N SER A 261 6.31 -9.53 -6.08
CA SER A 261 5.74 -8.68 -5.02
C SER A 261 6.77 -7.76 -4.34
N MET A 262 8.07 -8.03 -4.45
CA MET A 262 9.12 -7.25 -3.77
C MET A 262 9.46 -5.96 -4.51
N GLY A 263 9.55 -5.97 -5.83
CA GLY A 263 9.87 -4.78 -6.64
C GLY A 263 9.00 -3.55 -6.32
N PRO A 264 7.66 -3.66 -6.33
CA PRO A 264 6.77 -2.56 -5.95
C PRO A 264 7.02 -2.01 -4.54
N LYS A 265 7.34 -2.86 -3.55
CA LYS A 265 7.66 -2.45 -2.17
C LYS A 265 8.95 -1.64 -2.12
N ILE A 266 9.97 -2.11 -2.81
CA ILE A 266 11.26 -1.41 -2.89
C ILE A 266 11.09 -0.04 -3.56
N ALA A 267 10.36 0.01 -4.68
CA ALA A 267 10.07 1.26 -5.37
C ALA A 267 9.30 2.25 -4.47
N ALA A 268 8.29 1.77 -3.74
CA ALA A 268 7.51 2.56 -2.78
C ALA A 268 8.38 3.06 -1.60
N ALA A 269 9.24 2.20 -1.04
CA ALA A 269 10.18 2.56 0.01
C ALA A 269 11.14 3.66 -0.43
N CYS A 270 11.75 3.49 -1.61
CA CYS A 270 12.65 4.47 -2.20
C CYS A 270 11.94 5.81 -2.47
N ALA A 271 10.73 5.77 -3.04
CA ALA A 271 9.94 6.97 -3.31
C ALA A 271 9.63 7.75 -2.02
N PHE A 272 9.18 7.06 -0.97
CA PHE A 272 8.90 7.68 0.33
C PHE A 272 10.14 8.32 0.96
N VAL A 273 11.27 7.59 1.00
CA VAL A 273 12.52 8.10 1.60
C VAL A 273 13.10 9.26 0.79
N ARG A 274 13.06 9.20 -0.55
CA ARG A 274 13.49 10.31 -1.42
C ARG A 274 12.64 11.57 -1.24
N ALA A 275 11.34 11.40 -1.00
CA ALA A 275 10.44 12.52 -0.70
C ALA A 275 10.66 13.15 0.68
N GLY A 276 11.53 12.57 1.51
CA GLY A 276 11.90 13.10 2.81
C GLY A 276 11.41 12.30 4.01
N GLY A 277 10.77 11.14 3.78
CA GLY A 277 10.42 10.20 4.82
C GLY A 277 11.67 9.71 5.58
N ALA A 278 11.54 9.53 6.89
CA ALA A 278 12.70 9.17 7.72
C ALA A 278 13.09 7.71 7.59
N LEU A 279 12.09 6.82 7.42
CA LEU A 279 12.25 5.37 7.46
C LEU A 279 11.16 4.69 6.62
N ALA A 280 11.54 3.81 5.70
CA ALA A 280 10.63 2.79 5.20
C ALA A 280 11.11 1.41 5.67
N GLY A 281 10.20 0.59 6.21
CA GLY A 281 10.46 -0.75 6.72
C GLY A 281 9.76 -1.82 5.88
N ILE A 282 10.44 -2.92 5.58
CA ILE A 282 9.89 -4.07 4.87
C ILE A 282 10.16 -5.32 5.68
N GLY A 283 9.15 -6.14 5.95
CA GLY A 283 9.35 -7.40 6.64
C GLY A 283 8.04 -8.07 7.09
N ARG A 284 8.16 -9.05 7.97
CA ARG A 284 7.03 -9.84 8.43
C ARG A 284 6.06 -9.02 9.26
N LEU A 285 4.79 -9.32 9.09
CA LEU A 285 3.72 -8.71 9.87
C LEU A 285 3.94 -8.87 11.40
N SER A 286 4.34 -10.05 11.85
CA SER A 286 4.62 -10.31 13.28
C SER A 286 5.72 -9.43 13.86
N ASP A 287 6.58 -8.91 13.01
CA ASP A 287 7.78 -8.18 13.41
C ASP A 287 7.62 -6.66 13.27
N ALA A 288 6.37 -6.15 13.09
CA ALA A 288 6.09 -4.75 12.79
C ALA A 288 6.82 -3.77 13.71
N ARG A 289 6.73 -3.95 15.04
CA ARG A 289 7.45 -3.15 16.02
C ARG A 289 8.97 -3.33 15.91
N ALA A 290 9.44 -4.56 15.78
CA ALA A 290 10.87 -4.85 15.68
C ALA A 290 11.50 -4.25 14.40
N ILE A 291 10.76 -4.22 13.28
CA ILE A 291 11.18 -3.56 12.03
C ILE A 291 11.32 -2.05 12.26
N PHE A 292 10.31 -1.44 12.88
CA PHE A 292 10.35 0.00 13.19
C PHE A 292 11.54 0.35 14.09
N GLU A 293 11.81 -0.45 15.10
CA GLU A 293 12.92 -0.27 16.03
C GLU A 293 14.30 -0.70 15.47
N GLY A 294 14.36 -1.38 14.33
CA GLY A 294 15.60 -1.82 13.66
C GLY A 294 16.18 -3.13 14.17
N ARG A 295 15.35 -3.96 14.82
CA ARG A 295 15.73 -5.28 15.34
C ARG A 295 15.33 -6.44 14.38
N ALA A 296 14.53 -6.14 13.35
CA ALA A 296 14.11 -7.09 12.33
C ALA A 296 13.86 -6.39 10.98
N GLY A 297 13.62 -7.18 9.93
CA GLY A 297 13.27 -6.67 8.61
C GLY A 297 14.40 -5.94 7.89
N THR A 298 14.01 -5.25 6.82
CA THR A 298 14.87 -4.33 6.07
C THR A 298 14.40 -2.90 6.28
N ARG A 299 15.31 -2.02 6.66
CA ARG A 299 15.06 -0.59 6.79
C ARG A 299 15.71 0.17 5.65
N VAL A 300 14.91 0.86 4.87
CA VAL A 300 15.38 1.81 3.85
C VAL A 300 15.45 3.19 4.50
N LEU A 301 16.63 3.78 4.51
CA LEU A 301 16.94 5.03 5.19
C LEU A 301 17.52 6.05 4.21
N ALA A 302 17.32 7.34 4.49
CA ALA A 302 17.98 8.39 3.73
C ALA A 302 19.52 8.31 3.91
N ASP A 303 20.27 8.53 2.84
CA ASP A 303 21.73 8.61 2.89
C ASP A 303 22.17 9.73 3.88
N ALA A 304 23.13 9.40 4.74
CA ALA A 304 23.65 10.33 5.74
C ALA A 304 24.21 11.62 5.11
N LYS A 305 24.76 11.52 3.89
CA LYS A 305 25.26 12.68 3.12
C LYS A 305 24.15 13.67 2.75
N ASN A 306 22.95 13.18 2.43
CA ASN A 306 21.79 14.01 2.06
C ASN A 306 21.15 14.71 3.28
N LYS A 307 21.30 14.17 4.50
CA LYS A 307 20.80 14.82 5.73
C LYS A 307 21.54 16.13 6.05
N GLN A 308 22.82 16.22 5.75
CA GLN A 308 23.60 17.42 5.99
C GLN A 308 23.21 18.56 5.05
N HIS A 309 23.00 18.27 3.75
CA HIS A 309 22.59 19.28 2.75
C HIS A 309 21.19 19.87 3.05
N LYS A 310 20.23 19.04 3.47
CA LYS A 310 18.88 19.51 3.86
C LYS A 310 18.89 20.33 5.16
N LYS A 311 19.77 20.03 6.12
CA LYS A 311 19.94 20.86 7.32
C LYS A 311 20.54 22.24 6.98
N GLN A 312 21.51 22.30 6.10
CA GLN A 312 22.12 23.55 5.66
C GLN A 312 21.12 24.42 4.86
N ALA A 313 20.34 23.83 3.93
CA ALA A 313 19.33 24.56 3.17
C ALA A 313 18.21 25.13 4.08
N LYS A 314 17.81 24.39 5.13
CA LYS A 314 16.79 24.85 6.10
C LYS A 314 17.29 25.96 7.01
N THR A 315 18.60 26.04 7.23
CA THR A 315 19.24 27.10 8.04
C THR A 315 19.41 28.38 7.23
N MET A 316 19.59 28.27 5.90
CA MET A 316 19.74 29.43 5.01
C MET A 316 18.40 30.07 4.59
N SER A 317 17.26 29.40 4.79
CA SER A 317 15.92 29.90 4.41
C SER A 317 15.14 30.58 5.55
N LYS A 318 15.74 30.85 6.70
CA LYS A 318 15.11 31.69 7.72
C LYS A 318 15.15 33.15 7.26
N PRO A 319 14.01 33.83 7.04
CA PRO A 319 14.01 35.24 6.71
C PRO A 319 14.57 36.02 7.90
N THR A 320 15.60 36.83 7.64
CA THR A 320 16.11 37.83 8.59
C THR A 320 14.98 38.85 8.80
N SER A 321 14.40 38.88 9.97
CA SER A 321 13.44 39.93 10.35
C SER A 321 14.16 41.27 10.39
N MET A 322 14.03 42.06 9.33
CA MET A 322 14.36 43.48 9.35
C MET A 322 13.31 44.20 10.21
N SER A 323 13.70 44.63 11.39
CA SER A 323 12.92 45.57 12.21
C SER A 323 13.05 46.96 11.57
N ILE A 324 11.97 47.42 10.94
CA ILE A 324 11.85 48.82 10.49
C ILE A 324 11.42 49.62 11.72
N GLY A 325 12.36 50.39 12.32
CA GLY A 325 12.05 51.38 13.32
C GLY A 325 11.37 52.59 12.65
N VAL A 326 10.11 52.86 12.95
CA VAL A 326 9.46 54.13 12.60
C VAL A 326 9.80 55.14 13.69
N ALA A 327 10.62 56.16 13.34
CA ALA A 327 10.81 57.34 14.17
C ALA A 327 9.57 58.24 14.09
N VAL A 328 8.89 58.41 15.21
CA VAL A 328 7.87 59.43 15.36
C VAL A 328 8.60 60.73 15.81
N THR A 329 8.58 61.75 14.99
CA THR A 329 8.97 63.11 15.41
C THR A 329 7.70 63.89 15.75
N ASP A 330 7.77 64.59 16.88
CA ASP A 330 6.77 65.52 17.41
C ASP A 330 6.38 66.65 16.45
#